data_26544fd7ea8895d6ff0ffa1cc3722e64
#
_entry.id   26544fd7ea8895d6ff0ffa1cc3722e64
#
_cell.length_a   1.000
_cell.length_b   1.000
_cell.length_c   1.000
_cell.angle_alpha   90.00
_cell.angle_beta   90.00
_cell.angle_gamma   90.00
#
_symmetry.space_group_name_H-M   'P 1'
#
loop_
_entity.id
_entity.type
_entity.pdbx_description
1 polymer ?
#
loop_
_entity_poly.entity_id
_entity_poly.type
_entity_poly.pdbx_seq_one_letter_code
_entity_poly.pdbx_strand_id
1 'polypeptide(L)'
;MIIKKVQLENYRSHSNTTVEFTKGVNLILGKNGKGKTSILEAISTVMFNTKDRTGKETGKSYIKFGEKSSKVYIDFIANDGREYNLKTEFFKTKPKKQTLKDMAGSEYDGDIQEKLEELCGIKKGFEETYENIVIAKQNEFINIKKK
;
A
#
# COMPACT_ATOMS: atom_id res chain seq x y z
N MET A 1 -9.03 1.05 -10.73
CA MET A 1 -8.95 0.81 -9.28
C MET A 1 -9.15 2.12 -8.53
N ILE A 2 -9.94 2.09 -7.49
CA ILE A 2 -10.18 3.25 -6.62
C ILE A 2 -9.92 2.84 -5.18
N ILE A 3 -8.98 3.50 -4.52
CA ILE A 3 -8.72 3.27 -3.09
C ILE A 3 -9.71 4.07 -2.28
N LYS A 4 -10.43 3.42 -1.38
CA LYS A 4 -11.46 4.04 -0.54
C LYS A 4 -10.95 4.37 0.86
N LYS A 5 -10.18 3.48 1.47
CA LYS A 5 -9.72 3.64 2.83
C LYS A 5 -8.40 2.92 3.05
N VAL A 6 -7.51 3.53 3.82
CA VAL A 6 -6.27 2.93 4.28
C VAL A 6 -6.20 3.07 5.79
N GLN A 7 -5.94 1.96 6.48
CA GLN A 7 -5.74 1.93 7.92
C GLN A 7 -4.37 1.35 8.23
N LEU A 8 -3.60 2.06 9.04
CA LEU A 8 -2.27 1.67 9.47
C LEU A 8 -2.27 1.39 10.98
N GLU A 9 -1.79 0.21 11.38
CA GLU A 9 -1.57 -0.15 12.79
C GLU A 9 -0.10 -0.44 13.01
N ASN A 10 0.54 0.31 13.91
CA ASN A 10 1.96 0.15 14.26
C ASN A 10 2.88 0.17 13.02
N TYR A 11 2.52 0.97 12.03
CA TYR A 11 3.26 1.10 10.79
C TYR A 11 4.13 2.37 10.83
N ARG A 12 5.45 2.20 10.84
CA ARG A 12 6.43 3.27 10.98
C ARG A 12 6.12 4.17 12.19
N SER A 13 5.73 5.43 11.99
CA SER A 13 5.37 6.36 13.07
C SER A 13 3.88 6.28 13.47
N HIS A 14 3.08 5.52 12.73
CA HIS A 14 1.64 5.44 12.96
C HIS A 14 1.29 4.35 13.95
N SER A 15 0.64 4.71 15.07
CA SER A 15 0.09 3.74 16.02
C SER A 15 -1.22 3.17 15.50
N ASN A 16 -2.15 4.06 15.13
CA ASN A 16 -3.43 3.71 14.52
C ASN A 16 -3.92 4.92 13.74
N THR A 17 -3.84 4.85 12.42
CA THR A 17 -4.20 5.94 11.52
C THR A 17 -5.13 5.40 10.44
N THR A 18 -6.26 6.09 10.25
CA THR A 18 -7.21 5.76 9.19
C THR A 18 -7.35 6.96 8.27
N VAL A 19 -7.22 6.74 6.96
CA VAL A 19 -7.40 7.76 5.94
C VAL A 19 -8.48 7.28 4.98
N GLU A 20 -9.52 8.10 4.79
CA GLU A 20 -10.57 7.85 3.81
C GLU A 20 -10.37 8.76 2.61
N PHE A 21 -10.55 8.19 1.42
CA PHE A 21 -10.40 8.90 0.17
C PHE A 21 -11.74 9.07 -0.53
N THR A 22 -11.90 10.18 -1.24
CA THR A 22 -13.04 10.45 -2.11
C THR A 22 -12.63 10.30 -3.58
N LYS A 23 -13.61 10.27 -4.48
CA LYS A 23 -13.31 10.28 -5.91
C LYS A 23 -12.60 11.57 -6.31
N GLY A 24 -11.69 11.46 -7.27
CA GLY A 24 -10.94 12.59 -7.80
C GLY A 24 -9.64 12.83 -7.05
N VAL A 25 -9.28 14.11 -6.89
CA VAL A 25 -8.02 14.49 -6.25
C VAL A 25 -8.18 14.52 -4.73
N ASN A 26 -7.30 13.82 -4.03
CA ASN A 26 -7.21 13.84 -2.57
C ASN A 26 -5.90 14.49 -2.15
N LEU A 27 -5.99 15.45 -1.24
CA LEU A 27 -4.83 16.17 -0.72
C LEU A 27 -4.55 15.75 0.72
N ILE A 28 -3.35 15.23 0.96
CA ILE A 28 -2.89 14.85 2.30
C ILE A 28 -2.00 15.96 2.82
N LEU A 29 -2.48 16.67 3.85
CA LEU A 29 -1.77 17.79 4.46
C LEU A 29 -1.16 17.38 5.81
N GLY A 30 -0.04 17.99 6.14
CA GLY A 30 0.64 17.81 7.42
C GLY A 30 2.06 18.35 7.36
N LYS A 31 2.65 18.53 8.54
CA LYS A 31 4.04 18.96 8.65
C LYS A 31 4.98 17.85 8.16
N ASN A 32 6.14 18.22 7.62
CA ASN A 32 7.18 17.28 7.26
C ASN A 32 7.54 16.37 8.46
N GLY A 33 7.70 15.07 8.20
CA GLY A 33 7.99 14.11 9.25
C GLY A 33 6.78 13.56 10.00
N LYS A 34 5.55 13.95 9.65
CA LYS A 34 4.32 13.44 10.27
C LYS A 34 3.73 12.20 9.60
N GLY A 35 4.52 11.51 8.80
CA GLY A 35 4.13 10.23 8.22
C GLY A 35 3.27 10.29 6.98
N LYS A 36 3.16 11.44 6.30
CA LYS A 36 2.41 11.57 5.04
C LYS A 36 2.94 10.62 3.96
N THR A 37 4.25 10.59 3.80
CA THR A 37 4.94 9.70 2.85
C THR A 37 4.70 8.23 3.19
N SER A 38 4.58 7.90 4.48
CA SER A 38 4.33 6.53 4.93
C SER A 38 2.99 5.99 4.46
N ILE A 39 1.98 6.84 4.31
CA ILE A 39 0.65 6.43 3.81
C ILE A 39 0.77 5.97 2.35
N LEU A 40 1.42 6.76 1.51
CA LEU A 40 1.65 6.42 0.09
C LEU A 40 2.56 5.21 -0.04
N GLU A 41 3.59 5.12 0.78
CA GLU A 41 4.50 3.98 0.82
C GLU A 41 3.76 2.70 1.19
N ALA A 42 2.87 2.76 2.19
CA ALA A 42 2.07 1.61 2.60
C ALA A 42 1.20 1.10 1.43
N ILE A 43 0.54 2.00 0.71
CA ILE A 43 -0.25 1.64 -0.46
C ILE A 43 0.62 0.94 -1.51
N SER A 44 1.75 1.53 -1.86
CA SER A 44 2.62 0.96 -2.89
C SER A 44 3.23 -0.37 -2.49
N THR A 45 3.66 -0.50 -1.25
CA THR A 45 4.27 -1.74 -0.74
C THR A 45 3.25 -2.87 -0.67
N VAL A 46 2.04 -2.58 -0.19
CA VAL A 46 1.01 -3.59 0.06
C VAL A 46 0.29 -4.00 -1.23
N MET A 47 -0.03 -3.04 -2.09
CA MET A 47 -0.76 -3.30 -3.33
C MET A 47 0.17 -3.76 -4.46
N PHE A 48 1.37 -3.21 -4.54
CA PHE A 48 2.23 -3.34 -5.70
C PHE A 48 3.60 -3.94 -5.40
N ASN A 49 3.77 -4.42 -4.17
CA ASN A 49 4.98 -5.11 -3.73
C ASN A 49 6.28 -4.31 -3.96
N THR A 50 6.19 -2.99 -3.89
CA THR A 50 7.38 -2.15 -4.00
C THR A 50 8.28 -2.34 -2.78
N LYS A 51 9.58 -2.23 -2.97
CA LYS A 51 10.56 -2.35 -1.90
C LYS A 51 10.60 -1.07 -1.06
N ASP A 52 11.01 -1.21 0.19
CA ASP A 52 11.25 -0.05 1.02
C ASP A 52 12.47 0.76 0.51
N ARG A 53 12.71 1.91 1.13
CA ARG A 53 13.82 2.80 0.76
C ARG A 53 15.20 2.15 0.86
N THR A 54 15.33 1.09 1.63
CA THR A 54 16.59 0.38 1.85
C THR A 54 16.78 -0.76 0.86
N GLY A 55 15.76 -1.06 0.05
CA GLY A 55 15.75 -2.19 -0.88
C GLY A 55 15.70 -3.56 -0.20
N LYS A 56 15.48 -3.59 1.10
CA LYS A 56 15.39 -4.83 1.88
C LYS A 56 13.93 -5.27 2.00
N GLU A 57 13.67 -6.53 1.72
CA GLU A 57 12.33 -7.11 1.78
C GLU A 57 11.91 -7.55 3.19
N THR A 58 12.58 -7.05 4.22
CA THR A 58 12.24 -7.42 5.59
C THR A 58 11.13 -6.50 6.13
N GLY A 59 10.10 -7.09 6.72
CA GLY A 59 9.02 -6.34 7.34
C GLY A 59 9.44 -5.44 8.50
N LYS A 60 10.67 -5.62 8.99
CA LYS A 60 11.19 -4.89 10.15
C LYS A 60 11.17 -3.36 9.97
N SER A 61 11.47 -2.87 8.78
CA SER A 61 11.49 -1.42 8.51
C SER A 61 10.09 -0.79 8.53
N TYR A 62 9.05 -1.59 8.37
CA TYR A 62 7.66 -1.12 8.36
C TYR A 62 7.01 -1.17 9.74
N ILE A 63 7.68 -1.73 10.75
CA ILE A 63 7.13 -1.90 12.10
C ILE A 63 7.53 -0.71 12.96
N LYS A 64 6.56 -0.12 13.65
CA LYS A 64 6.80 0.94 14.61
C LYS A 64 7.77 0.49 15.69
N PHE A 65 8.70 1.37 16.06
CA PHE A 65 9.68 1.08 17.11
C PHE A 65 9.00 0.61 18.40
N GLY A 66 9.50 -0.50 18.94
CA GLY A 66 8.95 -1.10 20.16
C GLY A 66 7.83 -2.11 19.92
N GLU A 67 7.30 -2.21 18.71
CA GLU A 67 6.21 -3.13 18.37
C GLU A 67 6.73 -4.41 17.72
N LYS A 68 5.93 -5.48 17.78
CA LYS A 68 6.30 -6.80 17.24
C LYS A 68 5.86 -7.01 15.79
N SER A 69 4.81 -6.35 15.39
CA SER A 69 4.22 -6.47 14.05
C SER A 69 3.54 -5.18 13.65
N SER A 70 3.26 -5.03 12.37
CA SER A 70 2.42 -3.95 11.86
C SER A 70 1.38 -4.50 10.91
N LYS A 71 0.27 -3.76 10.75
CA LYS A 71 -0.82 -4.15 9.88
C LYS A 71 -1.22 -2.99 9.00
N VAL A 72 -1.53 -3.29 7.75
CA VAL A 72 -2.07 -2.34 6.78
C VAL A 72 -3.35 -2.93 6.22
N TYR A 73 -4.43 -2.16 6.27
CA TYR A 73 -5.73 -2.53 5.69
C TYR A 73 -6.05 -1.55 4.58
N ILE A 74 -6.42 -2.05 3.42
CA ILE A 74 -6.82 -1.21 2.28
C ILE A 74 -8.17 -1.69 1.76
N ASP A 75 -9.16 -0.79 1.74
CA ASP A 75 -10.42 -1.01 1.06
C ASP A 75 -10.34 -0.35 -0.32
N PHE A 76 -10.60 -1.11 -1.37
CA PHE A 76 -10.52 -0.60 -2.73
C PHE A 76 -11.59 -1.21 -3.63
N ILE A 77 -11.94 -0.47 -4.69
CA ILE A 77 -12.79 -0.95 -5.78
C ILE A 77 -11.87 -1.35 -6.92
N ALA A 78 -11.95 -2.61 -7.33
CA ALA A 78 -11.15 -3.15 -8.42
C ALA A 78 -11.72 -2.78 -9.80
N ASN A 79 -11.01 -3.15 -10.87
CA ASN A 79 -11.47 -2.89 -12.23
C ASN A 79 -12.73 -3.68 -12.61
N ASP A 80 -13.06 -4.74 -11.89
CA ASP A 80 -14.32 -5.48 -12.04
C ASP A 80 -15.53 -4.78 -11.40
N GLY A 81 -15.32 -3.62 -10.77
CA GLY A 81 -16.37 -2.86 -10.09
C GLY A 81 -16.70 -3.36 -8.68
N ARG A 82 -16.06 -4.42 -8.22
CA ARG A 82 -16.29 -5.00 -6.89
C ARG A 82 -15.35 -4.38 -5.86
N GLU A 83 -15.80 -4.36 -4.63
CA GLU A 83 -15.01 -3.85 -3.50
C GLU A 83 -14.34 -5.00 -2.76
N TYR A 84 -13.07 -4.79 -2.40
CA TYR A 84 -12.25 -5.76 -1.68
C TYR A 84 -11.56 -5.10 -0.51
N ASN A 85 -11.20 -5.93 0.48
CA ASN A 85 -10.35 -5.55 1.60
C ASN A 85 -9.05 -6.36 1.52
N LEU A 86 -7.94 -5.67 1.49
CA LEU A 86 -6.60 -6.27 1.55
C LEU A 86 -5.99 -5.99 2.92
N LYS A 87 -5.67 -7.03 3.66
CA LYS A 87 -4.93 -6.94 4.92
C LYS A 87 -3.52 -7.47 4.70
N THR A 88 -2.53 -6.71 5.12
CA THR A 88 -1.13 -7.14 5.13
C THR A 88 -0.58 -7.00 6.54
N GLU A 89 0.04 -8.06 7.05
CA GLU A 89 0.73 -8.06 8.34
C GLU A 89 2.21 -8.27 8.12
N PHE A 90 3.02 -7.37 8.68
CA PHE A 90 4.48 -7.42 8.61
C PHE A 90 5.04 -7.94 9.93
N PHE A 91 6.07 -8.77 9.85
CA PHE A 91 6.76 -9.37 10.99
C PHE A 91 8.26 -9.08 10.90
N LYS A 92 8.95 -9.11 12.05
CA LYS A 92 10.39 -8.83 12.11
C LYS A 92 11.26 -9.93 11.50
N THR A 93 10.85 -11.18 11.64
CA THR A 93 11.70 -12.35 11.35
C THR A 93 11.10 -13.34 10.36
N LYS A 94 9.88 -13.12 9.92
CA LYS A 94 9.20 -14.00 8.95
C LYS A 94 8.55 -13.19 7.84
N PRO A 95 8.22 -13.82 6.70
CA PRO A 95 7.57 -13.12 5.59
C PRO A 95 6.23 -12.50 5.98
N LYS A 96 5.86 -11.44 5.28
CA LYS A 96 4.55 -10.80 5.43
C LYS A 96 3.43 -11.79 5.10
N LYS A 97 2.28 -11.61 5.76
CA LYS A 97 1.07 -12.37 5.50
C LYS A 97 0.02 -11.44 4.88
N GLN A 98 -0.54 -11.85 3.74
CA GLN A 98 -1.61 -11.09 3.08
C GLN A 98 -2.90 -11.88 3.05
N THR A 99 -4.02 -11.18 3.25
CA THR A 99 -5.37 -11.75 3.17
C THR A 99 -6.23 -10.80 2.33
N LEU A 100 -6.87 -11.34 1.29
CA LEU A 100 -7.78 -10.59 0.42
C LEU A 100 -9.19 -11.12 0.60
N LYS A 101 -10.13 -10.23 0.92
CA LYS A 101 -11.54 -10.57 1.11
C LYS A 101 -12.43 -9.70 0.23
N ASP A 102 -13.54 -10.27 -0.24
CA ASP A 102 -14.62 -9.51 -0.86
C ASP A 102 -15.55 -8.91 0.21
N MET A 103 -16.56 -8.16 -0.19
CA MET A 103 -17.51 -7.52 0.74
C MET A 103 -18.42 -8.51 1.47
N ALA A 104 -18.57 -9.73 0.95
CA ALA A 104 -19.30 -10.80 1.63
C ALA A 104 -18.43 -11.50 2.70
N GLY A 105 -17.16 -11.14 2.81
CA GLY A 105 -16.21 -11.73 3.75
C GLY A 105 -15.55 -13.00 3.23
N SER A 106 -15.76 -13.37 1.97
CA SER A 106 -15.11 -14.53 1.37
C SER A 106 -13.63 -14.23 1.11
N GLU A 107 -12.78 -15.09 1.66
CA GLU A 107 -11.33 -14.97 1.55
C GLU A 107 -10.84 -15.63 0.27
N TYR A 108 -9.99 -14.92 -0.48
CA TYR A 108 -9.35 -15.48 -1.67
C TYR A 108 -8.28 -16.50 -1.26
N ASP A 109 -8.35 -17.68 -1.86
CA ASP A 109 -7.38 -18.75 -1.66
C ASP A 109 -6.52 -18.88 -2.92
N GLY A 110 -5.29 -18.41 -2.84
CA GLY A 110 -4.36 -18.41 -3.96
C GLY A 110 -3.28 -17.34 -3.80
N ASP A 111 -2.56 -17.08 -4.88
CA ASP A 111 -1.52 -16.04 -4.89
C ASP A 111 -2.17 -14.65 -4.87
N ILE A 112 -2.01 -13.95 -3.76
CA ILE A 112 -2.61 -12.62 -3.55
C ILE A 112 -2.02 -11.60 -4.52
N GLN A 113 -0.72 -11.65 -4.77
CA GLN A 113 -0.05 -10.69 -5.65
C GLN A 113 -0.54 -10.84 -7.09
N GLU A 114 -0.65 -12.07 -7.57
CA GLU A 114 -1.18 -12.36 -8.89
C GLU A 114 -2.64 -11.90 -9.02
N LYS A 115 -3.44 -12.13 -7.97
CA LYS A 115 -4.84 -11.67 -7.93
C LYS A 115 -4.95 -10.15 -7.96
N LEU A 116 -4.08 -9.45 -7.26
CA LEU A 116 -4.05 -7.98 -7.28
C LEU A 116 -3.67 -7.45 -8.66
N GLU A 117 -2.73 -8.06 -9.34
CA GLU A 117 -2.37 -7.70 -10.71
C GLU A 117 -3.59 -7.84 -11.66
N GLU A 118 -4.32 -8.93 -11.53
CA GLU A 118 -5.56 -9.17 -12.29
C GLU A 118 -6.62 -8.11 -11.98
N LEU A 119 -6.90 -7.86 -10.70
CA LEU A 119 -7.91 -6.91 -10.25
C LEU A 119 -7.59 -5.46 -10.60
N CYS A 120 -6.32 -5.11 -10.61
CA CYS A 120 -5.87 -3.77 -10.97
C CYS A 120 -5.61 -3.59 -12.47
N GLY A 121 -5.70 -4.66 -13.26
CA GLY A 121 -5.48 -4.62 -14.70
C GLY A 121 -4.02 -4.42 -15.10
N ILE A 122 -3.08 -4.84 -14.26
CA ILE A 122 -1.67 -4.55 -14.45
C ILE A 122 -0.86 -5.84 -14.44
N LYS A 123 0.04 -5.96 -15.42
CA LYS A 123 0.82 -7.17 -15.64
C LYS A 123 2.08 -7.24 -14.78
N LYS A 124 2.65 -8.44 -14.68
CA LYS A 124 3.91 -8.73 -14.01
C LYS A 124 5.03 -7.77 -14.47
N GLY A 125 5.84 -7.28 -13.56
CA GLY A 125 6.80 -6.22 -13.82
C GLY A 125 6.32 -4.83 -13.42
N PHE A 126 5.23 -4.78 -12.77
CA PHE A 126 4.47 -3.60 -12.43
C PHE A 126 5.11 -2.67 -11.39
N GLU A 127 5.93 -3.21 -10.53
CA GLU A 127 6.59 -2.43 -9.48
C GLU A 127 7.32 -1.22 -10.05
N GLU A 128 8.13 -1.45 -11.09
CA GLU A 128 8.86 -0.39 -11.77
C GLU A 128 7.91 0.58 -12.48
N THR A 129 6.89 0.07 -13.15
CA THR A 129 5.88 0.88 -13.82
C THR A 129 5.12 1.75 -12.82
N TYR A 130 4.76 1.19 -11.68
CA TYR A 130 4.06 1.92 -10.63
C TYR A 130 4.91 3.06 -10.06
N GLU A 131 6.15 2.78 -9.72
CA GLU A 131 7.07 3.80 -9.19
C GLU A 131 7.32 4.95 -10.17
N ASN A 132 7.36 4.65 -11.46
CA ASN A 132 7.68 5.63 -12.49
C ASN A 132 6.47 6.36 -13.07
N ILE A 133 5.28 5.78 -13.00
CA ILE A 133 4.08 6.32 -13.66
C ILE A 133 2.98 6.72 -12.66
N VAL A 134 2.72 5.89 -11.67
CA VAL A 134 1.56 6.05 -10.77
C VAL A 134 1.87 6.92 -9.56
N ILE A 135 3.07 6.81 -8.99
CA ILE A 135 3.49 7.62 -7.85
C ILE A 135 4.57 8.62 -8.26
N ALA A 136 4.27 9.92 -8.08
CA ALA A 136 5.26 10.98 -8.10
C ALA A 136 5.69 11.26 -6.66
N LYS A 137 6.86 10.73 -6.27
CA LYS A 137 7.45 11.01 -4.96
C LYS A 137 7.89 12.47 -4.88
N GLN A 138 8.13 12.95 -3.68
CA GLN A 138 8.66 14.30 -3.47
C GLN A 138 9.93 14.50 -4.33
N ASN A 139 9.95 15.57 -5.13
CA ASN A 139 11.01 15.95 -6.07
C ASN A 139 11.08 15.14 -7.38
N GLU A 140 10.42 14.00 -7.52
CA GLU A 140 10.43 13.23 -8.77
C GLU A 140 9.53 13.85 -9.83
N PHE A 141 8.53 14.62 -9.44
CA PHE A 141 7.65 15.34 -10.35
C PHE A 141 8.40 16.28 -11.27
N ILE A 142 9.48 16.89 -10.80
CA ILE A 142 10.34 17.77 -11.58
C ILE A 142 11.06 16.99 -12.70
N ASN A 143 11.47 15.76 -12.40
CA ASN A 143 12.14 14.89 -13.37
C ASN A 143 11.21 14.45 -14.51
N ILE A 144 9.96 14.20 -14.21
CA ILE A 144 8.95 13.85 -15.21
C ILE A 144 8.73 15.02 -16.19
N LYS A 145 8.73 16.26 -15.70
CA LYS A 145 8.57 17.46 -16.54
C LYS A 145 9.74 17.72 -17.48
N LYS A 146 10.92 17.22 -17.18
CA LYS A 146 12.13 17.41 -17.99
C LYS A 146 12.21 16.44 -19.17
N LYS A 147 11.38 15.46 -19.19
CA LYS A 147 11.28 14.52 -20.30
C LYS A 147 10.24 14.99 -21.32
#